data_23718cba285dc08245cdec5b9d424b9b
#
_entry.id   23718cba285dc08245cdec5b9d424b9b
#
_cell.length_a   1.000
_cell.length_b   1.000
_cell.length_c   1.000
_cell.angle_alpha   90.00
_cell.angle_beta   90.00
_cell.angle_gamma   90.00
#
_symmetry.space_group_name_H-M   'P 1'
#
loop_
_entity.id
_entity.type
_entity.pdbx_description
1 polymer ?
#
loop_
_entity_poly.entity_id
_entity_poly.type
_entity_poly.pdbx_seq_one_letter_code
_entity_poly.pdbx_strand_id
1 'polypeptide(L)'
;MNTMIIVSTVLLASTLAAADVPSSDVQIAAAVLAAPADLREGAAVLGYSPQGELVKLREGKNELICLANDSSKSRFSVACYHRDLEPYMARGRELLAQKVTGQKRNDIRWQEIAEGKLSMPREPRSLYVLTGTSFDASTGKVADAYLRWVIYVPFATTESTGLSTKGSDNAPWLMYPGTAGAHIMINPPKK
;
A
#
# COMPACT_ATOMS: atom_id res chain seq x y z
N MET A 1 -60.80 -10.29 -33.26
CA MET A 1 -60.28 -9.14 -32.49
C MET A 1 -59.12 -9.66 -31.66
N ASN A 2 -57.86 -9.49 -32.14
CA ASN A 2 -56.65 -9.93 -31.43
C ASN A 2 -56.08 -8.75 -30.64
N THR A 3 -56.12 -8.85 -29.32
CA THR A 3 -55.54 -7.86 -28.40
C THR A 3 -54.08 -8.19 -28.21
N MET A 4 -53.19 -7.33 -28.72
CA MET A 4 -51.74 -7.44 -28.61
C MET A 4 -51.29 -6.76 -27.28
N ILE A 5 -50.82 -7.56 -26.32
CA ILE A 5 -50.31 -7.08 -25.05
C ILE A 5 -48.82 -6.70 -25.26
N ILE A 6 -48.52 -5.42 -25.15
CA ILE A 6 -47.14 -4.91 -25.17
C ILE A 6 -46.60 -4.98 -23.75
N VAL A 7 -45.65 -5.88 -23.51
CA VAL A 7 -44.90 -5.94 -22.24
C VAL A 7 -43.72 -5.00 -22.34
N SER A 8 -43.79 -3.86 -21.67
CA SER A 8 -42.66 -2.92 -21.53
C SER A 8 -41.69 -3.41 -20.43
N THR A 9 -40.53 -3.87 -20.85
CA THR A 9 -39.46 -4.25 -19.93
C THR A 9 -38.70 -2.97 -19.51
N VAL A 10 -38.87 -2.55 -18.25
CA VAL A 10 -38.11 -1.45 -17.63
C VAL A 10 -36.76 -2.01 -17.22
N LEU A 11 -35.67 -1.64 -17.91
CA LEU A 11 -34.30 -1.89 -17.46
C LEU A 11 -33.98 -0.91 -16.31
N LEU A 12 -33.91 -1.41 -15.07
CA LEU A 12 -33.31 -0.69 -13.98
C LEU A 12 -31.79 -0.71 -14.17
N ALA A 13 -31.21 0.41 -14.60
CA ALA A 13 -29.78 0.64 -14.55
C ALA A 13 -29.37 0.88 -13.09
N SER A 14 -28.77 -0.12 -12.44
CA SER A 14 -28.12 0.04 -11.14
C SER A 14 -26.87 0.89 -11.32
N THR A 15 -26.91 2.17 -10.96
CA THR A 15 -25.71 3.00 -10.82
C THR A 15 -24.96 2.49 -9.60
N LEU A 16 -23.84 1.77 -9.81
CA LEU A 16 -22.86 1.58 -8.75
C LEU A 16 -22.36 2.98 -8.38
N ALA A 17 -22.64 3.40 -7.13
CA ALA A 17 -22.02 4.60 -6.57
C ALA A 17 -20.50 4.37 -6.55
N ALA A 18 -19.76 5.11 -7.36
CA ALA A 18 -18.31 5.15 -7.25
C ALA A 18 -17.97 5.65 -5.83
N ALA A 19 -17.03 4.99 -5.16
CA ALA A 19 -16.55 5.46 -3.87
C ALA A 19 -16.06 6.90 -4.05
N ASP A 20 -16.53 7.81 -3.19
CA ASP A 20 -16.18 9.22 -3.27
C ASP A 20 -14.68 9.38 -2.98
N VAL A 21 -13.89 9.70 -4.00
CA VAL A 21 -12.43 9.88 -3.87
C VAL A 21 -12.18 11.26 -3.24
N PRO A 22 -11.52 11.33 -2.07
CA PRO A 22 -11.23 12.60 -1.42
C PRO A 22 -10.41 13.54 -2.30
N SER A 23 -10.47 14.85 -2.04
CA SER A 23 -9.64 15.84 -2.74
C SER A 23 -8.14 15.51 -2.61
N SER A 24 -7.33 15.98 -3.55
CA SER A 24 -5.87 15.78 -3.55
C SER A 24 -5.23 16.21 -2.24
N ASP A 25 -5.65 17.36 -1.68
CA ASP A 25 -5.10 17.87 -0.43
C ASP A 25 -5.41 16.94 0.75
N VAL A 26 -6.61 16.40 0.83
CA VAL A 26 -7.00 15.42 1.86
C VAL A 26 -6.21 14.13 1.71
N GLN A 27 -6.05 13.64 0.47
CA GLN A 27 -5.26 12.45 0.21
C GLN A 27 -3.78 12.65 0.59
N ILE A 28 -3.18 13.78 0.24
CA ILE A 28 -1.79 14.13 0.57
C ILE A 28 -1.62 14.20 2.08
N ALA A 29 -2.50 14.94 2.79
CA ALA A 29 -2.46 15.09 4.23
C ALA A 29 -2.52 13.73 4.97
N ALA A 30 -3.37 12.83 4.50
CA ALA A 30 -3.51 11.49 5.06
C ALA A 30 -2.31 10.58 4.74
N ALA A 31 -1.85 10.58 3.48
CA ALA A 31 -0.80 9.67 3.01
C ALA A 31 0.52 9.85 3.77
N VAL A 32 0.92 11.10 4.00
CA VAL A 32 2.20 11.42 4.65
C VAL A 32 2.25 11.09 6.13
N LEU A 33 1.11 10.79 6.76
CA LEU A 33 1.07 10.44 8.19
C LEU A 33 1.86 9.16 8.51
N ALA A 34 2.03 8.26 7.54
CA ALA A 34 2.87 7.08 7.72
C ALA A 34 4.37 7.42 7.85
N ALA A 35 4.82 8.53 7.25
CA ALA A 35 6.22 8.95 7.28
C ALA A 35 6.63 9.61 8.62
N PRO A 36 7.92 9.55 9.01
CA PRO A 36 8.49 10.39 10.05
C PRO A 36 8.17 11.87 9.80
N ALA A 37 7.91 12.62 10.87
CA ALA A 37 7.37 13.97 10.78
C ALA A 37 8.25 14.94 9.96
N ASP A 38 9.56 14.82 10.11
CA ASP A 38 10.58 15.60 9.42
C ASP A 38 10.71 15.29 7.92
N LEU A 39 10.19 14.14 7.47
CA LEU A 39 10.24 13.72 6.06
C LEU A 39 8.93 13.94 5.30
N ARG A 40 7.84 14.28 5.97
CA ARG A 40 6.49 14.39 5.38
C ARG A 40 6.39 15.41 4.27
N GLU A 41 6.95 16.60 4.50
CA GLU A 41 6.86 17.71 3.55
C GLU A 41 7.54 17.40 2.21
N GLY A 42 8.70 16.74 2.26
CA GLY A 42 9.48 16.41 1.05
C GLY A 42 9.06 15.12 0.34
N ALA A 43 8.15 14.31 0.89
CA ALA A 43 7.78 13.04 0.26
C ALA A 43 6.96 13.24 -1.02
N ALA A 44 7.23 12.44 -2.07
CA ALA A 44 6.32 12.29 -3.20
C ALA A 44 5.01 11.63 -2.72
N VAL A 45 3.89 11.96 -3.37
CA VAL A 45 2.60 11.33 -3.04
C VAL A 45 1.94 10.80 -4.30
N LEU A 46 1.64 9.51 -4.27
CA LEU A 46 0.75 8.84 -5.21
C LEU A 46 -0.63 8.70 -4.57
N GLY A 47 -1.66 9.01 -5.31
CA GLY A 47 -3.05 8.90 -4.86
C GLY A 47 -3.98 8.67 -6.03
N TYR A 48 -5.27 8.95 -5.85
CA TYR A 48 -6.29 8.56 -6.80
C TYR A 48 -6.95 9.77 -7.45
N SER A 49 -7.13 9.71 -8.78
CA SER A 49 -7.97 10.65 -9.52
C SER A 49 -9.46 10.45 -9.15
N PRO A 50 -10.36 11.38 -9.51
CA PRO A 50 -11.80 11.18 -9.35
C PRO A 50 -12.34 9.92 -10.04
N GLN A 51 -11.63 9.40 -11.04
CA GLN A 51 -11.95 8.16 -11.76
C GLN A 51 -11.38 6.91 -11.06
N GLY A 52 -10.66 7.07 -9.94
CA GLY A 52 -10.04 5.97 -9.19
C GLY A 52 -8.72 5.47 -9.78
N GLU A 53 -8.13 6.20 -10.71
CA GLU A 53 -6.82 5.86 -11.28
C GLU A 53 -5.70 6.34 -10.36
N LEU A 54 -4.64 5.54 -10.21
CA LEU A 54 -3.47 5.93 -9.44
C LEU A 54 -2.67 6.99 -10.21
N VAL A 55 -2.53 8.16 -9.61
CA VAL A 55 -1.83 9.33 -10.20
C VAL A 55 -0.85 9.93 -9.19
N LYS A 56 0.10 10.71 -9.69
CA LYS A 56 0.97 11.49 -8.83
C LYS A 56 0.26 12.79 -8.40
N LEU A 57 0.04 12.94 -7.09
CA LEU A 57 -0.58 14.12 -6.49
C LEU A 57 0.43 15.18 -6.06
N ARG A 58 1.66 14.77 -5.72
CA ARG A 58 2.74 15.68 -5.29
C ARG A 58 4.10 15.14 -5.72
N GLU A 59 4.94 16.02 -6.26
CA GLU A 59 6.36 15.72 -6.52
C GLU A 59 7.15 15.60 -5.22
N GLY A 60 8.14 14.71 -5.22
CA GLY A 60 9.04 14.52 -4.08
C GLY A 60 10.27 15.41 -4.12
N LYS A 61 10.75 15.80 -2.93
CA LYS A 61 12.02 16.50 -2.71
C LYS A 61 12.98 15.66 -1.86
N ASN A 62 12.53 14.51 -1.36
CA ASN A 62 13.32 13.53 -0.62
C ASN A 62 13.12 12.11 -1.18
N GLU A 63 13.68 11.11 -0.49
CA GLU A 63 13.71 9.72 -0.96
C GLU A 63 12.41 8.94 -0.71
N LEU A 64 11.34 9.56 -0.17
CA LEU A 64 10.11 8.85 0.16
C LEU A 64 9.03 9.04 -0.90
N ILE A 65 8.32 7.95 -1.19
CA ILE A 65 7.05 7.92 -1.91
C ILE A 65 5.97 7.46 -0.92
N CYS A 66 4.93 8.26 -0.76
CA CYS A 66 3.76 7.93 0.06
C CYS A 66 2.59 7.56 -0.83
N LEU A 67 1.91 6.47 -0.50
CA LEU A 67 0.72 5.99 -1.19
C LEU A 67 -0.52 6.34 -0.37
N ALA A 68 -1.47 7.05 -0.98
CA ALA A 68 -2.72 7.42 -0.36
C ALA A 68 -3.63 6.21 -0.11
N ASN A 69 -4.61 6.41 0.76
CA ASN A 69 -5.62 5.40 1.05
C ASN A 69 -6.49 5.12 -0.18
N ASP A 70 -6.68 3.85 -0.49
CA ASP A 70 -7.66 3.40 -1.49
C ASP A 70 -9.06 3.44 -0.86
N SER A 71 -9.88 4.43 -1.23
CA SER A 71 -11.23 4.62 -0.70
C SER A 71 -12.20 3.47 -1.04
N SER A 72 -11.84 2.61 -1.99
CA SER A 72 -12.60 1.38 -2.27
C SER A 72 -12.44 0.31 -1.18
N LYS A 73 -11.47 0.46 -0.27
CA LYS A 73 -11.22 -0.46 0.83
C LYS A 73 -11.95 -0.04 2.10
N SER A 74 -12.39 -1.01 2.87
CA SER A 74 -13.15 -0.80 4.11
C SER A 74 -12.32 -0.27 5.29
N ARG A 75 -10.99 -0.39 5.23
CA ARG A 75 -10.07 0.06 6.28
C ARG A 75 -9.12 1.10 5.73
N PHE A 76 -8.86 2.13 6.55
CA PHE A 76 -7.84 3.10 6.25
C PHE A 76 -6.44 2.45 6.26
N SER A 77 -5.68 2.70 5.20
CA SER A 77 -4.31 2.22 5.09
C SER A 77 -3.51 3.13 4.15
N VAL A 78 -2.43 3.70 4.67
CA VAL A 78 -1.46 4.50 3.91
C VAL A 78 -0.05 3.95 4.16
N ALA A 79 0.85 4.16 3.21
CA ALA A 79 2.21 3.68 3.33
C ALA A 79 3.18 4.69 2.71
N CYS A 80 4.37 4.84 3.35
CA CYS A 80 5.47 5.60 2.78
C CYS A 80 6.70 4.69 2.71
N TYR A 81 7.38 4.66 1.58
CA TYR A 81 8.55 3.79 1.36
C TYR A 81 9.65 4.52 0.59
N HIS A 82 10.87 4.03 0.76
CA HIS A 82 12.00 4.55 -0.01
C HIS A 82 11.78 4.33 -1.50
N ARG A 83 12.08 5.33 -2.34
CA ARG A 83 11.81 5.31 -3.79
C ARG A 83 12.44 4.16 -4.54
N ASP A 84 13.58 3.62 -4.07
CA ASP A 84 14.22 2.46 -4.70
C ASP A 84 13.36 1.20 -4.61
N LEU A 85 12.36 1.16 -3.71
CA LEU A 85 11.37 0.08 -3.64
C LEU A 85 10.24 0.25 -4.66
N GLU A 86 10.13 1.40 -5.35
CA GLU A 86 9.00 1.67 -6.25
C GLU A 86 8.84 0.61 -7.35
N PRO A 87 9.85 0.12 -8.04
CA PRO A 87 9.67 -0.93 -9.04
C PRO A 87 8.97 -2.16 -8.45
N TYR A 88 9.40 -2.61 -7.27
CA TYR A 88 8.82 -3.76 -6.57
C TYR A 88 7.39 -3.50 -6.07
N MET A 89 7.11 -2.28 -5.58
CA MET A 89 5.78 -1.88 -5.10
C MET A 89 4.81 -1.69 -6.27
N ALA A 90 5.24 -1.03 -7.34
CA ALA A 90 4.45 -0.84 -8.56
C ALA A 90 4.04 -2.19 -9.17
N ARG A 91 5.01 -3.12 -9.32
CA ARG A 91 4.71 -4.47 -9.82
C ARG A 91 3.70 -5.20 -8.94
N GLY A 92 3.79 -5.00 -7.61
CA GLY A 92 2.80 -5.55 -6.67
C GLY A 92 1.39 -4.99 -6.90
N ARG A 93 1.25 -3.70 -7.23
CA ARG A 93 -0.04 -3.05 -7.56
C ARG A 93 -0.60 -3.55 -8.89
N GLU A 94 0.24 -3.69 -9.92
CA GLU A 94 -0.16 -4.26 -11.22
C GLU A 94 -0.72 -5.68 -11.08
N LEU A 95 -0.03 -6.53 -10.33
CA LEU A 95 -0.50 -7.90 -10.09
C LEU A 95 -1.81 -7.93 -9.31
N LEU A 96 -2.01 -7.00 -8.35
CA LEU A 96 -3.29 -6.86 -7.65
C LEU A 96 -4.43 -6.45 -8.59
N ALA A 97 -4.18 -5.53 -9.52
CA ALA A 97 -5.15 -5.15 -10.55
C ALA A 97 -5.54 -6.35 -11.44
N GLN A 98 -4.60 -7.28 -11.65
CA GLN A 98 -4.81 -8.56 -12.34
C GLN A 98 -5.44 -9.65 -11.44
N LYS A 99 -5.87 -9.29 -10.20
CA LYS A 99 -6.43 -10.20 -9.19
C LYS A 99 -5.45 -11.28 -8.70
N VAL A 100 -4.14 -11.08 -8.90
CA VAL A 100 -3.10 -11.93 -8.34
C VAL A 100 -2.78 -11.46 -6.91
N THR A 101 -3.04 -12.32 -5.93
CA THR A 101 -2.94 -11.99 -4.49
C THR A 101 -2.10 -13.00 -3.72
N GLY A 102 -1.86 -12.73 -2.44
CA GLY A 102 -1.20 -13.67 -1.51
C GLY A 102 0.21 -14.07 -1.94
N GLN A 103 0.56 -15.32 -1.65
CA GLN A 103 1.91 -15.84 -1.93
C GLN A 103 2.25 -15.83 -3.42
N LYS A 104 1.29 -16.15 -4.30
CA LYS A 104 1.50 -16.14 -5.77
C LYS A 104 2.02 -14.79 -6.28
N ARG A 105 1.52 -13.67 -5.72
CA ARG A 105 2.02 -12.32 -6.06
C ARG A 105 3.49 -12.13 -5.66
N ASN A 106 3.89 -12.70 -4.54
CA ASN A 106 5.28 -12.63 -4.08
C ASN A 106 6.18 -13.49 -4.97
N ASP A 107 5.77 -14.73 -5.27
CA ASP A 107 6.53 -15.69 -6.07
C ASP A 107 6.84 -15.11 -7.46
N ILE A 108 5.85 -14.49 -8.12
CA ILE A 108 6.04 -13.85 -9.43
C ILE A 108 7.10 -12.74 -9.33
N ARG A 109 6.99 -11.83 -8.37
CA ARG A 109 7.95 -10.73 -8.21
C ARG A 109 9.36 -11.25 -7.88
N TRP A 110 9.47 -12.28 -7.04
CA TRP A 110 10.76 -12.87 -6.69
C TRP A 110 11.40 -13.58 -7.86
N GLN A 111 10.59 -14.26 -8.68
CA GLN A 111 11.06 -14.86 -9.92
C GLN A 111 11.53 -13.77 -10.91
N GLU A 112 10.75 -12.72 -11.13
CA GLU A 112 11.12 -11.60 -11.99
C GLU A 112 12.43 -10.91 -11.54
N ILE A 113 12.67 -10.81 -10.21
CA ILE A 113 13.94 -10.30 -9.66
C ILE A 113 15.09 -11.27 -9.94
N ALA A 114 14.90 -12.58 -9.74
CA ALA A 114 15.90 -13.58 -10.03
C ALA A 114 16.29 -13.62 -11.51
N GLU A 115 15.36 -13.33 -12.40
CA GLU A 115 15.55 -13.24 -13.85
C GLU A 115 16.11 -11.87 -14.32
N GLY A 116 16.32 -10.92 -13.39
CA GLY A 116 16.79 -9.56 -13.72
C GLY A 116 15.75 -8.67 -14.41
N LYS A 117 14.47 -9.08 -14.44
CA LYS A 117 13.35 -8.35 -15.07
C LYS A 117 12.75 -7.28 -14.15
N LEU A 118 12.88 -7.45 -12.84
CA LEU A 118 12.40 -6.54 -11.84
C LEU A 118 13.54 -6.10 -10.91
N SER A 119 13.69 -4.79 -10.75
CA SER A 119 14.73 -4.23 -9.87
C SER A 119 14.32 -4.35 -8.39
N MET A 120 15.31 -4.71 -7.56
CA MET A 120 15.21 -4.69 -6.10
C MET A 120 16.54 -4.24 -5.52
N PRO A 121 16.57 -3.22 -4.61
CA PRO A 121 17.82 -2.78 -3.98
C PRO A 121 18.46 -3.91 -3.17
N ARG A 122 19.79 -3.86 -3.02
CA ARG A 122 20.53 -4.79 -2.16
C ARG A 122 20.70 -4.28 -0.74
N GLU A 123 20.74 -2.95 -0.59
CA GLU A 123 20.86 -2.28 0.71
C GLU A 123 19.50 -2.17 1.40
N PRO A 124 19.49 -2.02 2.74
CA PRO A 124 18.27 -1.83 3.50
C PRO A 124 17.46 -0.62 3.03
N ARG A 125 16.15 -0.76 2.93
CA ARG A 125 15.20 0.31 2.58
C ARG A 125 13.99 0.30 3.48
N SER A 126 13.58 1.49 3.92
CA SER A 126 12.47 1.66 4.84
C SER A 126 11.11 1.61 4.14
N LEU A 127 10.13 1.09 4.86
CA LEU A 127 8.70 1.19 4.57
C LEU A 127 7.97 1.44 5.90
N TYR A 128 7.08 2.41 5.90
CA TYR A 128 6.20 2.78 7.00
C TYR A 128 4.75 2.49 6.58
N VAL A 129 3.99 1.79 7.41
CA VAL A 129 2.58 1.46 7.12
C VAL A 129 1.71 1.91 8.28
N LEU A 130 0.85 2.88 8.03
CA LEU A 130 -0.14 3.35 8.99
C LEU A 130 -1.51 2.81 8.59
N THR A 131 -2.13 2.08 9.51
CA THR A 131 -3.49 1.58 9.35
C THR A 131 -4.39 2.12 10.46
N GLY A 132 -5.70 2.09 10.23
CA GLY A 132 -6.69 2.50 11.22
C GLY A 132 -8.11 2.20 10.74
N THR A 133 -9.10 2.69 11.47
CA THR A 133 -10.50 2.57 11.08
C THR A 133 -10.86 3.63 10.03
N SER A 134 -10.50 4.89 10.28
CA SER A 134 -10.81 6.01 9.39
C SER A 134 -9.80 7.16 9.57
N PHE A 135 -9.77 8.06 8.60
CA PHE A 135 -9.06 9.34 8.69
C PHE A 135 -10.08 10.48 8.79
N ASP A 136 -9.91 11.35 9.76
CA ASP A 136 -10.69 12.59 9.92
C ASP A 136 -9.90 13.78 9.34
N ALA A 137 -10.35 14.29 8.21
CA ALA A 137 -9.68 15.39 7.51
C ALA A 137 -9.76 16.73 8.29
N SER A 138 -10.76 16.91 9.17
CA SER A 138 -10.93 18.14 9.94
C SER A 138 -9.91 18.25 11.09
N THR A 139 -9.52 17.11 11.67
CA THR A 139 -8.57 17.04 12.79
C THR A 139 -7.19 16.52 12.38
N GLY A 140 -7.05 15.96 11.16
CA GLY A 140 -5.83 15.31 10.68
C GLY A 140 -5.50 14.01 11.42
N LYS A 141 -6.46 13.38 12.09
CA LYS A 141 -6.25 12.19 12.94
C LYS A 141 -6.76 10.91 12.28
N VAL A 142 -6.08 9.81 12.59
CA VAL A 142 -6.49 8.45 12.21
C VAL A 142 -7.05 7.76 13.46
N ALA A 143 -8.29 7.27 13.36
CA ALA A 143 -8.91 6.49 14.43
C ALA A 143 -8.28 5.08 14.48
N ASP A 144 -8.01 4.58 15.69
CA ASP A 144 -7.36 3.29 15.95
C ASP A 144 -6.03 3.14 15.19
N ALA A 145 -5.25 4.22 15.16
CA ALA A 145 -4.00 4.31 14.43
C ALA A 145 -2.99 3.25 14.89
N TYR A 146 -2.46 2.49 13.93
CA TYR A 146 -1.42 1.50 14.15
C TYR A 146 -0.31 1.66 13.11
N LEU A 147 0.83 2.22 13.53
CA LEU A 147 1.99 2.46 12.69
C LEU A 147 2.99 1.32 12.84
N ARG A 148 3.26 0.60 11.76
CA ARG A 148 4.30 -0.42 11.67
C ARG A 148 5.48 0.09 10.88
N TRP A 149 6.67 -0.32 11.29
CA TRP A 149 7.90 -0.07 10.57
C TRP A 149 8.39 -1.36 9.94
N VAL A 150 8.84 -1.25 8.72
CA VAL A 150 9.35 -2.36 7.93
C VAL A 150 10.67 -1.92 7.32
N ILE A 151 11.68 -2.79 7.40
CA ILE A 151 12.95 -2.54 6.74
C ILE A 151 13.18 -3.69 5.77
N TYR A 152 13.09 -3.44 4.49
CA TYR A 152 13.48 -4.40 3.47
C TYR A 152 14.98 -4.66 3.56
N VAL A 153 15.35 -5.92 3.65
CA VAL A 153 16.73 -6.44 3.71
C VAL A 153 16.83 -7.63 2.74
N PRO A 154 16.78 -7.38 1.43
CA PRO A 154 16.64 -8.44 0.45
C PRO A 154 17.68 -9.54 0.61
N PHE A 155 17.22 -10.79 0.56
CA PHE A 155 18.01 -12.03 0.73
C PHE A 155 18.57 -12.29 2.13
N ALA A 156 18.24 -11.43 3.12
CA ALA A 156 18.64 -11.68 4.51
C ALA A 156 18.05 -12.97 5.06
N THR A 157 18.83 -13.66 5.89
CA THR A 157 18.45 -14.90 6.56
C THR A 157 18.45 -14.74 8.08
N THR A 158 18.01 -15.75 8.81
CA THR A 158 18.13 -15.78 10.28
C THR A 158 19.58 -15.74 10.73
N GLU A 159 20.47 -16.41 10.01
CA GLU A 159 21.90 -16.45 10.30
C GLU A 159 22.56 -15.08 10.09
N SER A 160 22.18 -14.35 9.04
CA SER A 160 22.75 -13.04 8.75
C SER A 160 22.22 -11.93 9.65
N THR A 161 21.03 -12.09 10.26
CA THR A 161 20.37 -11.03 11.04
C THR A 161 20.27 -11.35 12.53
N GLY A 162 20.34 -12.60 12.95
CA GLY A 162 20.04 -13.03 14.32
C GLY A 162 18.55 -12.92 14.70
N LEU A 163 17.66 -12.62 13.74
CA LEU A 163 16.24 -12.42 14.00
C LEU A 163 15.44 -13.72 13.89
N SER A 164 14.42 -13.84 14.76
CA SER A 164 13.40 -14.88 14.66
C SER A 164 12.53 -14.71 13.43
N THR A 165 12.05 -15.81 12.84
CA THR A 165 11.00 -15.79 11.80
C THR A 165 9.59 -15.87 12.38
N LYS A 166 9.46 -16.03 13.70
CA LYS A 166 8.18 -16.05 14.40
C LYS A 166 7.69 -14.63 14.59
N GLY A 167 6.49 -14.33 14.04
CA GLY A 167 5.85 -13.02 14.20
C GLY A 167 5.70 -12.61 15.67
N SER A 168 6.00 -11.37 15.99
CA SER A 168 5.97 -10.81 17.34
C SER A 168 5.52 -9.35 17.31
N ASP A 169 4.77 -8.94 18.34
CA ASP A 169 4.45 -7.52 18.62
C ASP A 169 5.42 -6.91 19.65
N ASN A 170 6.36 -7.71 20.20
CA ASN A 170 7.26 -7.28 21.27
C ASN A 170 8.74 -7.23 20.84
N ALA A 171 9.06 -7.73 19.66
CA ALA A 171 10.43 -7.75 19.13
C ALA A 171 10.41 -7.70 17.59
N PRO A 172 11.46 -7.16 16.97
CA PRO A 172 11.64 -7.29 15.53
C PRO A 172 11.73 -8.77 15.10
N TRP A 173 11.20 -9.09 13.94
CA TRP A 173 11.25 -10.43 13.35
C TRP A 173 11.43 -10.37 11.84
N LEU A 174 11.97 -11.42 11.25
CA LEU A 174 12.29 -11.50 9.83
C LEU A 174 11.18 -12.25 9.07
N MET A 175 10.56 -11.57 8.10
CA MET A 175 9.57 -12.14 7.19
C MET A 175 10.22 -12.50 5.86
N TYR A 176 9.87 -13.66 5.31
CA TYR A 176 10.38 -14.20 4.04
C TYR A 176 11.90 -14.33 3.94
N PRO A 177 12.57 -14.98 4.93
CA PRO A 177 14.03 -15.11 4.94
C PRO A 177 14.57 -15.72 3.64
N GLY A 178 15.73 -15.25 3.18
CA GLY A 178 16.43 -15.78 2.00
C GLY A 178 15.81 -15.36 0.65
N THR A 179 14.69 -14.63 0.64
CA THR A 179 14.02 -14.20 -0.58
C THR A 179 14.33 -12.73 -0.93
N ALA A 180 14.06 -12.33 -2.15
CA ALA A 180 14.14 -10.92 -2.55
C ALA A 180 13.18 -10.02 -1.74
N GLY A 181 12.10 -10.58 -1.19
CA GLY A 181 11.14 -9.87 -0.35
C GLY A 181 11.44 -9.95 1.15
N ALA A 182 12.62 -10.42 1.56
CA ALA A 182 13.00 -10.48 2.97
C ALA A 182 12.94 -9.08 3.61
N HIS A 183 12.28 -9.00 4.76
CA HIS A 183 12.15 -7.72 5.48
C HIS A 183 11.97 -7.93 6.98
N ILE A 184 12.48 -6.96 7.74
CA ILE A 184 12.32 -6.90 9.19
C ILE A 184 11.00 -6.20 9.50
N MET A 185 10.16 -6.85 10.27
CA MET A 185 8.92 -6.31 10.81
C MET A 185 9.18 -5.77 12.22
N ILE A 186 8.78 -4.52 12.47
CA ILE A 186 8.83 -3.87 13.77
C ILE A 186 7.42 -3.39 14.09
N ASN A 187 6.72 -4.15 14.90
CA ASN A 187 5.37 -3.86 15.33
C ASN A 187 5.41 -3.14 16.68
N PRO A 188 4.76 -1.98 16.84
CA PRO A 188 4.62 -1.38 18.15
C PRO A 188 3.73 -2.27 19.04
N PRO A 189 3.92 -2.26 20.37
CA PRO A 189 3.03 -2.93 21.30
C PRO A 189 1.58 -2.45 21.10
N LYS A 190 0.63 -3.37 21.10
CA LYS A 190 -0.80 -3.01 21.14
C LYS A 190 -1.09 -2.42 22.52
N LYS A 191 -1.73 -1.25 22.52
CA LYS A 191 -2.26 -0.61 23.74
C LYS A 191 -3.48 -1.35 24.23
#